data_4d607af62689905a58d71e4efeb2eea0
#
_entry.id   4d607af62689905a58d71e4efeb2eea0
#
_cell.length_a   1.000
_cell.length_b   1.000
_cell.length_c   1.000
_cell.angle_alpha   90.00
_cell.angle_beta   90.00
_cell.angle_gamma   90.00
#
_symmetry.space_group_name_H-M   'P 1'
#
loop_
_entity.id
_entity.type
_entity.pdbx_description
1 polymer ?
#
loop_
_entity_poly.entity_id
_entity_poly.type
_entity_poly.pdbx_seq_one_letter_code
_entity_poly.pdbx_strand_id
1 'polypeptide(L)'
;MLPLYFGPPSRRLFGAFHEGSPGRAQSLGVLLCNPFGQEAIRTHRLYRVLAGRLAQAGVHVLRFDYFGTGDSAGEDDAADLESWRDDVLLAQRELQHLSGALEFTWMGARLGGAAVVRAAQQMPAAEPHLVLWDPVVNGPAYAQLLRAKHVEALEISYSLPDPAWRRQLQTEPASFRDEAIGIAVSPAMREQLAALREDQLDVPLASDAFVIADPANRAVQAWVAAQQARGARVESVGLPQALEWTSDDSLNAALVPAQAVQELLLAIDR
;
A
#
# COMPACT_ATOMS: atom_id res chain seq x y z
N MET A 1 -16.89 -7.67 -11.62
CA MET A 1 -16.19 -6.43 -11.22
C MET A 1 -17.05 -5.25 -11.63
N LEU A 2 -17.36 -4.38 -10.69
CA LEU A 2 -18.18 -3.17 -10.87
C LEU A 2 -17.29 -1.94 -10.60
N PRO A 3 -16.96 -1.11 -11.60
CA PRO A 3 -16.32 0.17 -11.36
C PRO A 3 -17.34 1.16 -10.79
N LEU A 4 -16.88 1.99 -9.84
CA LEU A 4 -17.76 2.97 -9.18
C LEU A 4 -16.96 4.17 -8.69
N TYR A 5 -17.66 5.27 -8.47
CA TYR A 5 -17.15 6.41 -7.72
C TYR A 5 -17.91 6.54 -6.41
N PHE A 6 -17.20 6.75 -5.33
CA PHE A 6 -17.78 6.88 -3.98
C PHE A 6 -17.16 8.05 -3.21
N GLY A 7 -17.72 8.34 -2.05
CA GLY A 7 -17.31 9.49 -1.24
C GLY A 7 -18.01 10.80 -1.58
N PRO A 8 -17.72 11.88 -0.84
CA PRO A 8 -18.35 13.18 -1.05
C PRO A 8 -17.93 13.81 -2.39
N PRO A 9 -18.75 14.70 -3.00
CA PRO A 9 -18.45 15.32 -4.29
C PRO A 9 -17.10 16.01 -4.39
N SER A 10 -16.62 16.60 -3.27
CA SER A 10 -15.33 17.27 -3.19
C SER A 10 -14.13 16.33 -3.04
N ARG A 11 -14.39 15.03 -2.80
CA ARG A 11 -13.36 14.01 -2.56
C ARG A 11 -13.86 12.65 -3.07
N ARG A 12 -14.12 12.56 -4.37
CA ARG A 12 -14.57 11.31 -4.98
C ARG A 12 -13.41 10.38 -5.23
N LEU A 13 -13.54 9.17 -4.74
CA LEU A 13 -12.60 8.09 -4.97
C LEU A 13 -13.13 7.16 -6.06
N PHE A 14 -12.25 6.69 -6.92
CA PHE A 14 -12.53 5.62 -7.85
C PHE A 14 -12.29 4.27 -7.20
N GLY A 15 -13.18 3.31 -7.43
CA GLY A 15 -13.03 1.95 -6.94
C GLY A 15 -13.50 0.90 -7.93
N ALA A 16 -13.02 -0.31 -7.73
CA ALA A 16 -13.43 -1.50 -8.46
C ALA A 16 -13.90 -2.57 -7.47
N PHE A 17 -15.20 -2.74 -7.35
CA PHE A 17 -15.82 -3.74 -6.48
C PHE A 17 -15.90 -5.09 -7.19
N HIS A 18 -15.44 -6.14 -6.52
CA HIS A 18 -15.55 -7.53 -6.92
C HIS A 18 -16.50 -8.23 -5.96
N GLU A 19 -17.69 -8.52 -6.41
CA GLU A 19 -18.69 -9.24 -5.64
C GLU A 19 -18.24 -10.70 -5.45
N GLY A 20 -18.33 -11.20 -4.23
CA GLY A 20 -18.04 -12.58 -3.90
C GLY A 20 -19.06 -13.53 -4.51
N SER A 21 -18.60 -14.66 -5.06
CA SER A 21 -19.47 -15.68 -5.63
C SER A 21 -20.42 -16.27 -4.58
N PRO A 22 -21.70 -16.52 -4.89
CA PRO A 22 -22.65 -17.12 -3.96
C PRO A 22 -22.15 -18.49 -3.45
N GLY A 23 -22.30 -18.77 -2.16
CA GLY A 23 -22.13 -20.12 -1.57
C GLY A 23 -20.94 -20.28 -0.62
N ARG A 24 -20.03 -19.32 -0.47
CA ARG A 24 -19.03 -19.28 0.59
C ARG A 24 -19.21 -18.03 1.45
N ALA A 25 -18.70 -18.04 2.67
CA ALA A 25 -18.91 -17.02 3.69
C ALA A 25 -18.90 -15.57 3.14
N GLN A 26 -20.07 -15.09 2.71
CA GLN A 26 -20.28 -13.69 2.25
C GLN A 26 -20.13 -12.67 3.40
N SER A 27 -19.60 -13.09 4.56
CA SER A 27 -19.37 -12.23 5.71
C SER A 27 -18.07 -11.47 5.65
N LEU A 28 -17.13 -11.84 4.76
CA LEU A 28 -15.82 -11.22 4.67
C LEU A 28 -15.72 -10.22 3.53
N GLY A 29 -15.30 -9.01 3.87
CA GLY A 29 -14.92 -7.96 2.95
C GLY A 29 -13.41 -7.70 2.98
N VAL A 30 -12.77 -7.60 1.83
CA VAL A 30 -11.34 -7.30 1.70
C VAL A 30 -11.14 -5.96 1.03
N LEU A 31 -10.39 -5.08 1.68
CA LEU A 31 -9.96 -3.80 1.11
C LEU A 31 -8.51 -3.92 0.65
N LEU A 32 -8.24 -3.61 -0.61
CA LEU A 32 -6.88 -3.60 -1.16
C LEU A 32 -6.38 -2.16 -1.31
N CYS A 33 -5.41 -1.80 -0.49
CA CYS A 33 -4.83 -0.48 -0.36
C CYS A 33 -3.51 -0.39 -1.14
N ASN A 34 -3.48 0.46 -2.17
CA ASN A 34 -2.36 0.57 -3.09
C ASN A 34 -1.09 1.12 -2.41
N PRO A 35 0.11 0.75 -2.88
CA PRO A 35 1.33 1.46 -2.57
C PRO A 35 1.38 2.82 -3.30
N PHE A 36 2.50 3.56 -3.14
CA PHE A 36 2.68 4.87 -3.76
C PHE A 36 3.31 4.77 -5.17
N GLY A 37 2.86 5.64 -6.06
CA GLY A 37 3.55 5.92 -7.32
C GLY A 37 3.75 4.71 -8.23
N GLN A 38 4.97 4.50 -8.69
CA GLN A 38 5.32 3.38 -9.57
C GLN A 38 5.07 2.01 -8.93
N GLU A 39 5.17 1.90 -7.62
CA GLU A 39 4.85 0.66 -6.91
C GLU A 39 3.37 0.28 -7.11
N ALA A 40 2.44 1.27 -7.17
CA ALA A 40 1.03 1.05 -7.44
C ALA A 40 0.79 0.54 -8.88
N ILE A 41 1.47 1.14 -9.86
CA ILE A 41 1.39 0.71 -11.27
C ILE A 41 1.81 -0.77 -11.39
N ARG A 42 2.88 -1.17 -10.70
CA ARG A 42 3.41 -2.53 -10.72
C ARG A 42 2.49 -3.55 -10.03
N THR A 43 1.87 -3.16 -8.94
CA THR A 43 0.96 -4.04 -8.20
C THR A 43 -0.44 -4.12 -8.81
N HIS A 44 -0.81 -3.22 -9.71
CA HIS A 44 -2.16 -3.15 -10.28
C HIS A 44 -2.65 -4.49 -10.84
N ARG A 45 -1.83 -5.17 -11.64
CA ARG A 45 -2.20 -6.48 -12.21
C ARG A 45 -2.29 -7.56 -11.14
N LEU A 46 -1.37 -7.57 -10.16
CA LEU A 46 -1.40 -8.50 -9.04
C LEU A 46 -2.67 -8.32 -8.23
N TYR A 47 -3.02 -7.09 -7.86
CA TYR A 47 -4.24 -6.79 -7.09
C TYR A 47 -5.51 -7.17 -7.86
N ARG A 48 -5.53 -6.99 -9.19
CA ARG A 48 -6.65 -7.45 -10.02
C ARG A 48 -6.80 -8.98 -9.99
N VAL A 49 -5.68 -9.71 -10.08
CA VAL A 49 -5.69 -11.19 -10.02
C VAL A 49 -6.10 -11.66 -8.63
N LEU A 50 -5.53 -11.05 -7.57
CA LEU A 50 -5.86 -11.37 -6.19
C LEU A 50 -7.35 -11.14 -5.91
N ALA A 51 -7.88 -9.96 -6.26
CA ALA A 51 -9.30 -9.64 -6.11
C ALA A 51 -10.21 -10.62 -6.86
N GLY A 52 -9.84 -11.01 -8.07
CA GLY A 52 -10.60 -12.01 -8.84
C GLY A 52 -10.62 -13.38 -8.18
N ARG A 53 -9.50 -13.84 -7.62
CA ARG A 53 -9.41 -15.13 -6.91
C ARG A 53 -10.20 -15.11 -5.60
N LEU A 54 -10.10 -14.04 -4.83
CA LEU A 54 -10.88 -13.86 -3.60
C LEU A 54 -12.38 -13.83 -3.90
N ALA A 55 -12.82 -13.11 -4.93
CA ALA A 55 -14.21 -13.07 -5.34
C ALA A 55 -14.73 -14.46 -5.79
N GLN A 56 -13.93 -15.24 -6.52
CA GLN A 56 -14.25 -16.62 -6.87
C GLN A 56 -14.36 -17.51 -5.62
N ALA A 57 -13.61 -17.23 -4.56
CA ALA A 57 -13.69 -17.90 -3.28
C ALA A 57 -14.86 -17.43 -2.40
N GLY A 58 -15.67 -16.45 -2.84
CA GLY A 58 -16.85 -15.94 -2.14
C GLY A 58 -16.59 -14.71 -1.27
N VAL A 59 -15.41 -14.10 -1.36
CA VAL A 59 -15.01 -12.91 -0.59
C VAL A 59 -15.32 -11.65 -1.39
N HIS A 60 -15.94 -10.65 -0.76
CA HIS A 60 -16.16 -9.34 -1.38
C HIS A 60 -14.87 -8.51 -1.35
N VAL A 61 -14.49 -7.90 -2.46
CA VAL A 61 -13.23 -7.15 -2.53
C VAL A 61 -13.45 -5.77 -3.14
N LEU A 62 -12.95 -4.73 -2.47
CA LEU A 62 -12.86 -3.39 -3.03
C LEU A 62 -11.38 -3.03 -3.22
N ARG A 63 -11.03 -2.70 -4.47
CA ARG A 63 -9.78 -2.00 -4.81
C ARG A 63 -10.14 -0.55 -5.07
N PHE A 64 -9.31 0.39 -4.67
CA PHE A 64 -9.58 1.80 -4.89
C PHE A 64 -8.29 2.58 -5.10
N ASP A 65 -8.43 3.74 -5.71
CA ASP A 65 -7.37 4.74 -5.83
C ASP A 65 -7.58 5.82 -4.77
N TYR A 66 -6.49 6.21 -4.11
CA TYR A 66 -6.53 7.30 -3.13
C TYR A 66 -6.81 8.64 -3.81
N PHE A 67 -7.26 9.62 -3.05
CA PHE A 67 -7.39 10.99 -3.53
C PHE A 67 -6.05 11.52 -4.07
N GLY A 68 -6.07 12.15 -5.24
CA GLY A 68 -4.88 12.58 -5.94
C GLY A 68 -4.08 11.46 -6.61
N THR A 69 -4.71 10.27 -6.83
CA THR A 69 -4.05 9.17 -7.55
C THR A 69 -5.01 8.50 -8.52
N GLY A 70 -4.49 7.92 -9.59
CA GLY A 70 -5.23 7.11 -10.55
C GLY A 70 -6.45 7.81 -11.15
N ASP A 71 -7.61 7.16 -11.05
CA ASP A 71 -8.89 7.68 -11.55
C ASP A 71 -9.70 8.41 -10.45
N SER A 72 -9.16 8.57 -9.24
CA SER A 72 -9.78 9.36 -8.17
C SER A 72 -9.67 10.85 -8.42
N ALA A 73 -10.53 11.65 -7.75
CA ALA A 73 -10.45 13.10 -7.84
C ALA A 73 -9.17 13.65 -7.16
N GLY A 74 -8.80 14.88 -7.52
CA GLY A 74 -7.59 15.55 -7.05
C GLY A 74 -6.45 15.45 -8.06
N GLU A 75 -5.52 16.39 -7.96
CA GLU A 75 -4.28 16.37 -8.73
C GLU A 75 -3.22 15.58 -7.98
N ASP A 76 -2.19 15.09 -8.66
CA ASP A 76 -1.11 14.26 -8.07
C ASP A 76 -0.42 14.95 -6.88
N ASP A 77 -0.33 16.28 -6.90
CA ASP A 77 0.27 17.08 -5.84
C ASP A 77 -0.63 17.30 -4.61
N ALA A 78 -1.88 16.84 -4.67
CA ALA A 78 -2.82 16.85 -3.55
C ALA A 78 -2.76 15.57 -2.70
N ALA A 79 -2.05 14.54 -3.15
CA ALA A 79 -1.92 13.27 -2.42
C ALA A 79 -1.05 13.44 -1.16
N ASP A 80 -1.49 12.92 -0.02
CA ASP A 80 -0.75 12.89 1.23
C ASP A 80 -1.17 11.70 2.12
N LEU A 81 -0.31 11.29 3.06
CA LEU A 81 -0.51 10.09 3.87
C LEU A 81 -1.67 10.22 4.87
N GLU A 82 -1.93 11.42 5.39
CA GLU A 82 -3.07 11.66 6.29
C GLU A 82 -4.38 11.51 5.54
N SER A 83 -4.45 12.07 4.35
CA SER A 83 -5.62 11.94 3.50
C SER A 83 -5.82 10.49 3.02
N TRP A 84 -4.76 9.74 2.80
CA TRP A 84 -4.84 8.31 2.47
C TRP A 84 -5.40 7.47 3.61
N ARG A 85 -5.03 7.79 4.87
CA ARG A 85 -5.67 7.20 6.06
C ARG A 85 -7.18 7.39 6.03
N ASP A 86 -7.64 8.62 5.75
CA ASP A 86 -9.06 8.94 5.72
C ASP A 86 -9.78 8.25 4.54
N ASP A 87 -9.08 8.08 3.41
CA ASP A 87 -9.59 7.33 2.25
C ASP A 87 -9.76 5.84 2.54
N VAL A 88 -8.86 5.23 3.33
CA VAL A 88 -9.04 3.84 3.81
C VAL A 88 -10.33 3.71 4.60
N LEU A 89 -10.59 4.64 5.53
CA LEU A 89 -11.82 4.64 6.32
C LEU A 89 -13.08 4.88 5.48
N LEU A 90 -12.97 5.72 4.45
CA LEU A 90 -14.06 5.97 3.50
C LEU A 90 -14.34 4.73 2.65
N ALA A 91 -13.30 4.11 2.12
CA ALA A 91 -13.39 2.89 1.32
C ALA A 91 -13.92 1.69 2.13
N GLN A 92 -13.58 1.61 3.43
CA GLN A 92 -14.15 0.62 4.35
C GLN A 92 -15.67 0.76 4.46
N ARG A 93 -16.17 1.99 4.65
CA ARG A 93 -17.63 2.23 4.72
C ARG A 93 -18.33 1.86 3.42
N GLU A 94 -17.72 2.18 2.28
CA GLU A 94 -18.27 1.82 0.97
C GLU A 94 -18.27 0.30 0.75
N LEU A 95 -17.17 -0.40 1.09
CA LEU A 95 -17.12 -1.86 1.03
C LEU A 95 -18.21 -2.49 1.89
N GLN A 96 -18.41 -2.02 3.11
CA GLN A 96 -19.48 -2.50 3.99
C GLN A 96 -20.88 -2.26 3.38
N HIS A 97 -21.10 -1.09 2.80
CA HIS A 97 -22.37 -0.74 2.17
C HIS A 97 -22.68 -1.65 0.96
N LEU A 98 -21.68 -1.91 0.12
CA LEU A 98 -21.83 -2.73 -1.08
C LEU A 98 -21.98 -4.22 -0.79
N SER A 99 -21.26 -4.72 0.21
CA SER A 99 -21.17 -6.16 0.48
C SER A 99 -22.11 -6.64 1.57
N GLY A 100 -22.46 -5.79 2.53
CA GLY A 100 -23.10 -6.20 3.78
C GLY A 100 -22.21 -7.04 4.67
N ALA A 101 -20.91 -7.15 4.39
CA ALA A 101 -19.96 -7.94 5.16
C ALA A 101 -19.87 -7.43 6.61
N LEU A 102 -19.57 -8.35 7.54
CA LEU A 102 -19.44 -8.09 8.97
C LEU A 102 -17.99 -8.16 9.45
N GLU A 103 -17.17 -8.88 8.71
CA GLU A 103 -15.73 -9.06 8.98
C GLU A 103 -14.93 -8.43 7.86
N PHE A 104 -13.79 -7.83 8.21
CA PHE A 104 -12.99 -7.10 7.24
C PHE A 104 -11.52 -7.43 7.37
N THR A 105 -10.86 -7.58 6.22
CA THR A 105 -9.40 -7.61 6.11
C THR A 105 -8.94 -6.42 5.29
N TRP A 106 -7.99 -5.65 5.82
CA TRP A 106 -7.33 -4.57 5.10
C TRP A 106 -5.94 -5.00 4.69
N MET A 107 -5.70 -5.09 3.41
CA MET A 107 -4.40 -5.38 2.87
C MET A 107 -3.75 -4.10 2.36
N GLY A 108 -2.57 -3.79 2.88
CA GLY A 108 -1.75 -2.67 2.42
C GLY A 108 -0.33 -3.08 2.07
N ALA A 109 0.14 -2.67 0.89
CA ALA A 109 1.52 -2.87 0.50
C ALA A 109 2.32 -1.57 0.61
N ARG A 110 3.58 -1.66 1.00
CA ARG A 110 4.52 -0.54 1.07
C ARG A 110 3.95 0.64 1.88
N LEU A 111 3.86 1.85 1.28
CA LEU A 111 3.29 3.02 1.94
C LEU A 111 1.78 2.85 2.24
N GLY A 112 1.06 2.08 1.41
CA GLY A 112 -0.32 1.69 1.69
C GLY A 112 -0.46 0.89 2.99
N GLY A 113 0.56 0.12 3.38
CA GLY A 113 0.60 -0.54 4.68
C GLY A 113 0.64 0.45 5.85
N ALA A 114 1.41 1.53 5.73
CA ALA A 114 1.42 2.60 6.75
C ALA A 114 0.05 3.31 6.84
N ALA A 115 -0.60 3.58 5.69
CA ALA A 115 -1.94 4.17 5.66
C ALA A 115 -2.97 3.27 6.35
N VAL A 116 -2.91 1.95 6.11
CA VAL A 116 -3.77 0.93 6.74
C VAL A 116 -3.59 0.90 8.26
N VAL A 117 -2.35 0.85 8.76
CA VAL A 117 -2.10 0.86 10.21
C VAL A 117 -2.62 2.15 10.85
N ARG A 118 -2.37 3.31 10.23
CA ARG A 118 -2.87 4.62 10.73
C ARG A 118 -4.39 4.73 10.70
N ALA A 119 -5.04 4.11 9.71
CA ALA A 119 -6.50 4.04 9.68
C ALA A 119 -7.05 3.12 10.78
N ALA A 120 -6.42 1.96 11.01
CA ALA A 120 -6.81 1.03 12.07
C ALA A 120 -6.72 1.66 13.46
N GLN A 121 -5.71 2.51 13.71
CA GLN A 121 -5.57 3.27 14.96
C GLN A 121 -6.77 4.21 15.27
N GLN A 122 -7.59 4.52 14.28
CA GLN A 122 -8.78 5.36 14.45
C GLN A 122 -10.08 4.56 14.59
N MET A 123 -10.03 3.24 14.49
CA MET A 123 -11.20 2.37 14.63
C MET A 123 -11.47 2.03 16.10
N PRO A 124 -12.66 2.34 16.65
CA PRO A 124 -12.87 2.23 18.10
C PRO A 124 -13.25 0.84 18.63
N ALA A 125 -13.67 -0.12 17.81
CA ALA A 125 -14.17 -1.39 18.36
C ALA A 125 -14.30 -2.60 17.42
N ALA A 126 -14.37 -2.44 16.12
CA ALA A 126 -14.47 -3.57 15.19
C ALA A 126 -13.25 -3.53 14.26
N GLU A 127 -12.16 -4.06 14.75
CA GLU A 127 -10.88 -3.88 14.09
C GLU A 127 -10.70 -4.89 12.97
N PRO A 128 -10.33 -4.43 11.77
CA PRO A 128 -10.06 -5.34 10.67
C PRO A 128 -8.83 -6.19 10.96
N HIS A 129 -8.78 -7.37 10.38
CA HIS A 129 -7.54 -8.09 10.23
C HIS A 129 -6.62 -7.33 9.25
N LEU A 130 -5.36 -7.14 9.60
CA LEU A 130 -4.40 -6.37 8.80
C LEU A 130 -3.45 -7.32 8.07
N VAL A 131 -3.37 -7.22 6.76
CA VAL A 131 -2.34 -7.89 5.96
C VAL A 131 -1.39 -6.84 5.39
N LEU A 132 -0.16 -6.85 5.85
CA LEU A 132 0.84 -5.83 5.52
C LEU A 132 1.96 -6.44 4.68
N TRP A 133 2.08 -6.02 3.43
CA TRP A 133 3.11 -6.53 2.54
C TRP A 133 4.27 -5.53 2.40
N ASP A 134 5.40 -5.90 2.98
CA ASP A 134 6.65 -5.12 3.03
C ASP A 134 6.40 -3.64 3.39
N PRO A 135 5.71 -3.37 4.52
CA PRO A 135 5.22 -2.04 4.86
C PRO A 135 6.36 -1.04 5.02
N VAL A 136 6.12 0.21 4.63
CA VAL A 136 7.04 1.32 4.91
C VAL A 136 6.90 1.72 6.36
N VAL A 137 7.89 1.37 7.18
CA VAL A 137 7.92 1.70 8.62
C VAL A 137 8.87 2.86 8.94
N ASN A 138 9.71 3.26 7.98
CA ASN A 138 10.65 4.37 8.10
C ASN A 138 10.52 5.31 6.89
N GLY A 139 9.80 6.40 7.09
CA GLY A 139 9.53 7.36 6.02
C GLY A 139 10.76 8.06 5.44
N PRO A 140 11.72 8.54 6.26
CA PRO A 140 12.97 9.11 5.74
C PRO A 140 13.77 8.16 4.85
N ALA A 141 13.89 6.89 5.25
CA ALA A 141 14.57 5.88 4.43
C ALA A 141 13.84 5.64 3.11
N TYR A 142 12.50 5.60 3.16
CA TYR A 142 11.67 5.45 1.97
C TYR A 142 11.78 6.66 1.03
N ALA A 143 11.75 7.88 1.56
CA ALA A 143 11.96 9.09 0.76
C ALA A 143 13.33 9.13 0.09
N GLN A 144 14.38 8.66 0.77
CA GLN A 144 15.72 8.52 0.17
C GLN A 144 15.74 7.47 -0.94
N LEU A 145 15.05 6.34 -0.76
CA LEU A 145 14.90 5.33 -1.79
C LEU A 145 14.22 5.89 -3.03
N LEU A 146 13.10 6.60 -2.87
CA LEU A 146 12.38 7.22 -3.99
C LEU A 146 13.26 8.18 -4.78
N ARG A 147 14.02 9.05 -4.08
CA ARG A 147 14.98 9.98 -4.71
C ARG A 147 16.09 9.26 -5.49
N ALA A 148 16.66 8.21 -4.89
CA ALA A 148 17.72 7.44 -5.54
C ALA A 148 17.20 6.76 -6.82
N LYS A 149 16.00 6.18 -6.74
CA LYS A 149 15.37 5.51 -7.88
C LYS A 149 14.90 6.48 -8.96
N HIS A 150 14.51 7.71 -8.60
CA HIS A 150 14.22 8.75 -9.59
C HIS A 150 15.46 9.10 -10.40
N VAL A 151 16.62 9.32 -9.76
CA VAL A 151 17.88 9.58 -10.47
C VAL A 151 18.29 8.41 -11.37
N GLU A 152 18.17 7.16 -10.86
CA GLU A 152 18.42 5.96 -11.64
C GLU A 152 17.53 5.89 -12.89
N ALA A 153 16.23 6.20 -12.75
CA ALA A 153 15.30 6.23 -13.88
C ALA A 153 15.64 7.34 -14.90
N LEU A 154 16.06 8.52 -14.45
CA LEU A 154 16.53 9.57 -15.35
C LEU A 154 17.76 9.13 -16.15
N GLU A 155 18.74 8.48 -15.50
CA GLU A 155 19.94 7.96 -16.15
C GLU A 155 19.60 6.92 -17.22
N ILE A 156 18.67 6.02 -16.93
CA ILE A 156 18.18 5.01 -17.87
C ILE A 156 17.43 5.66 -19.04
N SER A 157 16.51 6.60 -18.76
CA SER A 157 15.68 7.24 -19.78
C SER A 157 16.50 8.02 -20.80
N TYR A 158 17.58 8.67 -20.37
CA TYR A 158 18.48 9.39 -21.25
C TYR A 158 19.62 8.51 -21.79
N SER A 159 19.71 7.26 -21.36
CA SER A 159 20.79 6.32 -21.71
C SER A 159 22.20 6.84 -21.41
N LEU A 160 22.31 7.82 -20.51
CA LEU A 160 23.56 8.48 -20.14
C LEU A 160 23.59 8.73 -18.64
N PRO A 161 24.34 7.92 -17.86
CA PRO A 161 24.59 8.22 -16.45
C PRO A 161 25.23 9.61 -16.31
N ASP A 162 24.62 10.50 -15.55
CA ASP A 162 25.16 11.83 -15.28
C ASP A 162 25.78 11.88 -13.87
N PRO A 163 27.12 11.95 -13.76
CA PRO A 163 27.78 12.09 -12.46
C PRO A 163 27.38 13.37 -11.71
N ALA A 164 26.87 14.41 -12.41
CA ALA A 164 26.37 15.61 -11.76
C ALA A 164 25.09 15.32 -10.97
N TRP A 165 24.15 14.55 -11.50
CA TRP A 165 22.93 14.14 -10.82
C TRP A 165 23.22 13.31 -9.55
N ARG A 166 24.12 12.34 -9.66
CA ARG A 166 24.55 11.53 -8.51
C ARG A 166 25.21 12.38 -7.43
N ARG A 167 26.04 13.35 -7.81
CA ARG A 167 26.65 14.28 -6.88
C ARG A 167 25.58 15.16 -6.22
N GLN A 168 24.67 15.71 -7.02
CA GLN A 168 23.57 16.53 -6.53
C GLN A 168 22.68 15.76 -5.55
N LEU A 169 22.33 14.49 -5.86
CA LEU A 169 21.59 13.62 -4.95
C LEU A 169 22.26 13.48 -3.58
N GLN A 170 23.61 13.42 -3.55
CA GLN A 170 24.38 13.26 -2.32
C GLN A 170 24.59 14.58 -1.56
N THR A 171 24.80 15.68 -2.28
CA THR A 171 25.23 16.96 -1.67
C THR A 171 24.09 17.95 -1.45
N GLU A 172 22.98 17.81 -2.16
CA GLU A 172 21.85 18.73 -2.12
C GLU A 172 20.59 18.02 -1.57
N PRO A 173 20.32 18.09 -0.26
CA PRO A 173 19.19 17.39 0.36
C PRO A 173 17.82 17.78 -0.20
N ALA A 174 17.69 18.96 -0.84
CA ALA A 174 16.45 19.44 -1.42
C ALA A 174 16.20 18.96 -2.85
N SER A 175 17.22 18.41 -3.54
CA SER A 175 17.07 17.96 -4.93
C SER A 175 16.28 16.67 -5.05
N PHE A 176 15.60 16.47 -6.19
CA PHE A 176 14.86 15.24 -6.55
C PHE A 176 13.87 14.77 -5.47
N ARG A 177 13.16 15.72 -4.84
CA ARG A 177 12.19 15.41 -3.76
C ARG A 177 10.74 15.54 -4.19
N ASP A 178 10.48 16.30 -5.22
CA ASP A 178 9.15 16.68 -5.70
C ASP A 178 8.58 15.70 -6.72
N GLU A 179 9.40 14.75 -7.16
CA GLU A 179 9.01 13.73 -8.11
C GLU A 179 9.69 12.38 -7.79
N ALA A 180 8.95 11.30 -7.99
CA ALA A 180 9.43 9.93 -7.87
C ALA A 180 9.04 9.14 -9.12
N ILE A 181 9.98 9.01 -10.08
CA ILE A 181 9.82 8.22 -11.31
C ILE A 181 8.53 8.62 -12.07
N GLY A 182 8.38 9.91 -12.39
CA GLY A 182 7.24 10.44 -13.13
C GLY A 182 5.98 10.71 -12.30
N ILE A 183 6.00 10.51 -10.99
CA ILE A 183 4.87 10.75 -10.09
C ILE A 183 5.22 11.88 -9.12
N ALA A 184 4.36 12.89 -9.02
CA ALA A 184 4.56 13.99 -8.09
C ALA A 184 4.57 13.53 -6.63
N VAL A 185 5.49 14.09 -5.84
CA VAL A 185 5.53 13.92 -4.38
C VAL A 185 5.15 15.25 -3.75
N SER A 186 3.91 15.38 -3.30
CA SER A 186 3.40 16.65 -2.76
C SER A 186 4.23 17.19 -1.60
N PRO A 187 4.21 18.51 -1.33
CA PRO A 187 4.87 19.07 -0.15
C PRO A 187 4.39 18.39 1.15
N ALA A 188 3.09 18.15 1.28
CA ALA A 188 2.51 17.48 2.44
C ALA A 188 3.01 16.02 2.57
N MET A 189 3.03 15.25 1.48
CA MET A 189 3.58 13.90 1.46
C MET A 189 5.05 13.89 1.88
N ARG A 190 5.87 14.83 1.39
CA ARG A 190 7.29 14.94 1.78
C ARG A 190 7.47 15.21 3.27
N GLU A 191 6.69 16.12 3.83
CA GLU A 191 6.71 16.44 5.25
C GLU A 191 6.29 15.25 6.11
N GLN A 192 5.20 14.60 5.72
CA GLN A 192 4.67 13.43 6.43
C GLN A 192 5.62 12.23 6.32
N LEU A 193 6.26 11.98 5.18
CA LEU A 193 7.31 10.97 5.06
C LEU A 193 8.53 11.33 5.91
N ALA A 194 8.94 12.61 5.94
CA ALA A 194 10.04 13.03 6.78
C ALA A 194 9.75 12.84 8.28
N ALA A 195 8.49 12.87 8.68
CA ALA A 195 8.05 12.67 10.06
C ALA A 195 7.76 11.20 10.41
N LEU A 196 7.44 10.34 9.43
CA LEU A 196 6.98 8.98 9.66
C LEU A 196 8.06 8.12 10.33
N ARG A 197 7.73 7.58 11.51
CA ARG A 197 8.59 6.70 12.33
C ARG A 197 7.85 5.43 12.73
N GLU A 198 8.62 4.44 13.10
CA GLU A 198 8.17 3.11 13.52
C GLU A 198 7.19 3.17 14.70
N ASP A 199 7.42 4.07 15.66
CA ASP A 199 6.60 4.28 16.86
C ASP A 199 5.25 4.96 16.58
N GLN A 200 5.05 5.50 15.39
CA GLN A 200 3.76 6.04 14.93
C GLN A 200 2.89 4.98 14.24
N LEU A 201 3.42 3.80 14.01
CA LEU A 201 2.77 2.69 13.31
C LEU A 201 2.47 1.52 14.26
N ASP A 202 1.97 1.84 15.44
CA ASP A 202 1.54 0.84 16.41
C ASP A 202 0.30 0.10 15.90
N VAL A 203 0.41 -1.21 15.73
CA VAL A 203 -0.75 -2.06 15.44
C VAL A 203 -1.67 -2.03 16.66
N PRO A 204 -2.97 -1.73 16.51
CA PRO A 204 -3.90 -1.75 17.64
C PRO A 204 -3.91 -3.12 18.32
N LEU A 205 -3.96 -3.15 19.67
CA LEU A 205 -3.86 -4.41 20.44
C LEU A 205 -5.03 -5.36 20.21
N ALA A 206 -6.16 -4.85 19.76
CA ALA A 206 -7.33 -5.64 19.43
C ALA A 206 -7.29 -6.20 17.99
N SER A 207 -6.50 -5.59 17.09
CA SER A 207 -6.31 -6.08 15.72
C SER A 207 -5.36 -7.27 15.67
N ASP A 208 -5.66 -8.21 14.77
CA ASP A 208 -4.70 -9.21 14.31
C ASP A 208 -3.98 -8.67 13.08
N ALA A 209 -2.66 -8.83 13.02
CA ALA A 209 -1.88 -8.40 11.87
C ALA A 209 -0.98 -9.53 11.36
N PHE A 210 -0.93 -9.68 10.04
CA PHE A 210 -0.03 -10.58 9.35
C PHE A 210 0.91 -9.81 8.42
N VAL A 211 2.21 -9.94 8.63
CA VAL A 211 3.24 -9.20 7.92
C VAL A 211 3.98 -10.14 6.96
N ILE A 212 3.95 -9.83 5.69
CA ILE A 212 4.77 -10.49 4.66
C ILE A 212 5.90 -9.53 4.31
N ALA A 213 7.14 -9.92 4.51
CA ALA A 213 8.27 -9.03 4.22
C ALA A 213 9.51 -9.79 3.75
N ASP A 214 10.37 -9.11 3.00
CA ASP A 214 11.68 -9.63 2.69
C ASP A 214 12.47 -9.87 3.99
N PRO A 215 13.02 -11.06 4.22
CA PRO A 215 13.87 -11.32 5.38
C PRO A 215 15.10 -10.40 5.51
N ALA A 216 15.53 -9.80 4.39
CA ALA A 216 16.60 -8.81 4.38
C ALA A 216 16.14 -7.41 4.85
N ASN A 217 14.83 -7.13 4.91
CA ASN A 217 14.30 -5.86 5.38
C ASN A 217 14.37 -5.75 6.90
N ARG A 218 15.55 -5.33 7.41
CA ARG A 218 15.84 -5.23 8.84
C ARG A 218 14.90 -4.27 9.58
N ALA A 219 14.45 -3.19 8.94
CA ALA A 219 13.56 -2.22 9.57
C ALA A 219 12.20 -2.84 9.86
N VAL A 220 11.61 -3.58 8.92
CA VAL A 220 10.34 -4.27 9.13
C VAL A 220 10.49 -5.38 10.18
N GLN A 221 11.59 -6.15 10.16
CA GLN A 221 11.82 -7.18 11.18
C GLN A 221 11.91 -6.59 12.59
N ALA A 222 12.63 -5.48 12.75
CA ALA A 222 12.75 -4.79 14.04
C ALA A 222 11.38 -4.22 14.49
N TRP A 223 10.62 -3.64 13.57
CA TRP A 223 9.28 -3.15 13.86
C TRP A 223 8.33 -4.27 14.28
N VAL A 224 8.30 -5.42 13.59
CA VAL A 224 7.50 -6.59 13.97
C VAL A 224 7.85 -7.04 15.40
N ALA A 225 9.15 -7.18 15.71
CA ALA A 225 9.60 -7.56 17.06
C ALA A 225 9.14 -6.55 18.11
N ALA A 226 9.19 -5.24 17.81
CA ALA A 226 8.71 -4.20 18.72
C ALA A 226 7.19 -4.28 18.94
N GLN A 227 6.40 -4.55 17.88
CA GLN A 227 4.95 -4.75 18.00
C GLN A 227 4.62 -5.95 18.89
N GLN A 228 5.29 -7.07 18.69
CA GLN A 228 5.13 -8.28 19.53
C GLN A 228 5.55 -8.02 20.99
N ALA A 229 6.64 -7.30 21.22
CA ALA A 229 7.10 -6.95 22.58
C ALA A 229 6.10 -6.07 23.35
N ARG A 230 5.32 -5.22 22.66
CA ARG A 230 4.26 -4.43 23.30
C ARG A 230 2.94 -5.20 23.45
N GLY A 231 2.88 -6.46 23.04
CA GLY A 231 1.72 -7.35 23.17
C GLY A 231 0.73 -7.29 22.00
N ALA A 232 1.08 -6.67 20.88
CA ALA A 232 0.26 -6.72 19.68
C ALA A 232 0.30 -8.12 19.05
N ARG A 233 -0.83 -8.56 18.50
CA ARG A 233 -0.96 -9.86 17.84
C ARG A 233 -0.47 -9.74 16.39
N VAL A 234 0.84 -9.86 16.21
CA VAL A 234 1.50 -9.76 14.91
C VAL A 234 2.21 -11.06 14.57
N GLU A 235 1.77 -11.70 13.51
CA GLU A 235 2.50 -12.80 12.88
C GLU A 235 3.29 -12.29 11.67
N SER A 236 4.38 -12.96 11.31
CA SER A 236 5.14 -12.59 10.12
C SER A 236 5.68 -13.79 9.37
N VAL A 237 5.77 -13.66 8.06
CA VAL A 237 6.41 -14.63 7.17
C VAL A 237 7.45 -13.94 6.30
N GLY A 238 8.58 -14.62 6.12
CA GLY A 238 9.61 -14.19 5.19
C GLY A 238 9.26 -14.56 3.76
N LEU A 239 9.13 -13.56 2.89
CA LEU A 239 9.02 -13.78 1.45
C LEU A 239 10.20 -13.05 0.80
N PRO A 240 11.24 -13.79 0.34
CA PRO A 240 12.35 -13.16 -0.38
C PRO A 240 11.79 -12.37 -1.56
N GLN A 241 12.38 -11.23 -1.84
CA GLN A 241 11.91 -10.19 -2.77
C GLN A 241 11.15 -10.78 -3.97
N ALA A 242 9.82 -10.85 -3.82
CA ALA A 242 8.93 -11.44 -4.82
C ALA A 242 8.55 -10.43 -5.92
N LEU A 243 8.75 -9.15 -5.64
CA LEU A 243 8.45 -8.05 -6.54
C LEU A 243 9.55 -6.99 -6.41
N GLU A 244 10.13 -6.61 -7.53
CA GLU A 244 11.01 -5.46 -7.58
C GLU A 244 10.17 -4.19 -7.64
N TRP A 245 10.03 -3.52 -6.47
CA TRP A 245 9.09 -2.41 -6.29
C TRP A 245 9.33 -1.20 -7.20
N THR A 246 10.58 -0.99 -7.61
CA THR A 246 11.02 0.27 -8.24
C THR A 246 11.90 0.13 -9.47
N SER A 247 12.12 -1.07 -10.06
CA SER A 247 12.94 -1.22 -11.26
C SER A 247 12.14 -1.10 -12.55
N ASP A 248 12.74 -0.49 -13.60
CA ASP A 248 12.12 -0.36 -14.91
C ASP A 248 12.10 -1.68 -15.71
N ASP A 249 12.95 -2.64 -15.38
CA ASP A 249 13.03 -3.93 -16.07
C ASP A 249 11.74 -4.74 -16.04
N SER A 250 10.84 -4.39 -15.15
CA SER A 250 9.57 -5.09 -14.95
C SER A 250 8.45 -4.64 -15.88
N LEU A 251 8.62 -3.66 -16.75
CA LEU A 251 7.67 -3.42 -17.85
C LEU A 251 7.51 -4.67 -18.72
N ASN A 252 8.53 -5.52 -18.78
CA ASN A 252 8.49 -6.83 -19.44
C ASN A 252 8.04 -7.98 -18.52
N ALA A 253 8.11 -7.83 -17.20
CA ALA A 253 7.66 -8.82 -16.25
C ALA A 253 6.16 -8.63 -15.95
N ALA A 254 5.34 -8.82 -16.98
CA ALA A 254 3.89 -9.00 -16.82
C ALA A 254 3.52 -10.24 -15.97
N LEU A 255 4.49 -10.87 -15.34
CA LEU A 255 4.32 -12.03 -14.48
C LEU A 255 3.89 -11.57 -13.11
N VAL A 256 2.66 -11.93 -12.77
CA VAL A 256 2.18 -11.84 -11.38
C VAL A 256 2.95 -12.88 -10.58
N PRO A 257 3.71 -12.52 -9.53
CA PRO A 257 4.45 -13.49 -8.73
C PRO A 257 3.48 -14.47 -8.06
N ALA A 258 3.45 -15.72 -8.55
CA ALA A 258 2.49 -16.71 -8.08
C ALA A 258 2.63 -16.98 -6.58
N GLN A 259 3.85 -17.00 -6.07
CA GLN A 259 4.12 -17.18 -4.66
C GLN A 259 3.58 -16.02 -3.81
N ALA A 260 3.78 -14.77 -4.24
CA ALA A 260 3.22 -13.61 -3.52
C ALA A 260 1.68 -13.67 -3.46
N VAL A 261 1.03 -14.01 -4.57
CA VAL A 261 -0.44 -14.16 -4.59
C VAL A 261 -0.88 -15.28 -3.65
N GLN A 262 -0.15 -16.40 -3.61
CA GLN A 262 -0.48 -17.52 -2.73
C GLN A 262 -0.34 -17.13 -1.25
N GLU A 263 0.76 -16.47 -0.85
CA GLU A 263 0.96 -16.02 0.52
C GLU A 263 -0.08 -14.99 0.94
N LEU A 264 -0.43 -14.05 0.04
CA LEU A 264 -1.48 -13.08 0.30
C LEU A 264 -2.87 -13.72 0.46
N LEU A 265 -3.20 -14.73 -0.35
CA LEU A 265 -4.45 -15.48 -0.20
C LEU A 265 -4.50 -16.22 1.15
N LEU A 266 -3.39 -16.87 1.53
CA LEU A 266 -3.30 -17.57 2.82
C LEU A 266 -3.38 -16.60 4.01
N ALA A 267 -2.80 -15.41 3.88
CA ALA A 267 -2.85 -14.38 4.92
C ALA A 267 -4.26 -13.79 5.11
N ILE A 268 -5.03 -13.68 4.03
CA ILE A 268 -6.40 -13.13 4.05
C ILE A 268 -7.43 -14.18 4.55
N ASP A 269 -7.17 -15.47 4.33
CA ASP A 269 -8.08 -16.58 4.72
C ASP A 269 -7.90 -16.99 6.21
N ARG A 270 -6.99 -16.34 6.97
CA ARG A 270 -6.76 -16.56 8.41
C ARG A 270 -7.75 -15.82 9.28
#